data_f85832f9df6dde323f60dc91fb5749c3
#
_entry.id   f85832f9df6dde323f60dc91fb5749c3
#
_cell.length_a   1.000
_cell.length_b   1.000
_cell.length_c   1.000
_cell.angle_alpha   90.00
_cell.angle_beta   90.00
_cell.angle_gamma   90.00
#
_symmetry.space_group_name_H-M   'P 1'
#
loop_
_entity.id
_entity.type
_entity.pdbx_description
1 polymer ?
#
loop_
_entity_poly.entity_id
_entity_poly.type
_entity_poly.pdbx_seq_one_letter_code
_entity_poly.pdbx_strand_id
1 'polypeptide(L)'
;MNKYTAVGYGDVGTGYTGETFADEIYKLKTTNTFDADLKTLMDYANETLPWKPIKDAILISDFDNGYSNTDIIGSLSNKPHYGTGGMEGSIGGGDSGGAAFINGLIAGIASYTATIGPTATAGDIDDEINSSYGEIAAYQRVSYNQEFIDKTVRQNYPDAPKTKEQV
;
A
#
# COMPACT_ATOMS: atom_id res chain seq x y z
N MET A 1 -13.50 -2.15 -0.32
CA MET A 1 -12.16 -2.05 -0.94
C MET A 1 -12.12 -0.80 -1.78
N ASN A 2 -11.10 0.03 -1.61
CA ASN A 2 -10.99 1.30 -2.32
C ASN A 2 -9.82 1.23 -3.31
N LYS A 3 -10.13 1.18 -4.60
CA LYS A 3 -9.12 1.22 -5.67
C LYS A 3 -8.41 2.58 -5.64
N TYR A 4 -7.09 2.55 -5.73
CA TYR A 4 -6.25 3.74 -5.78
C TYR A 4 -5.33 3.74 -6.99
N THR A 5 -4.74 4.89 -7.28
CA THR A 5 -3.64 5.05 -8.23
C THR A 5 -2.42 5.53 -7.45
N ALA A 6 -1.35 4.76 -7.45
CA ALA A 6 -0.05 5.20 -6.96
C ALA A 6 0.74 5.85 -8.10
N VAL A 7 1.54 6.86 -7.76
CA VAL A 7 2.43 7.56 -8.70
C VAL A 7 3.79 7.70 -8.03
N GLY A 8 4.85 7.34 -8.74
CA GLY A 8 6.19 7.39 -8.20
C GLY A 8 7.28 7.51 -9.26
N TYR A 9 8.52 7.49 -8.79
CA TYR A 9 9.76 7.58 -9.56
C TYR A 9 10.77 6.51 -9.11
N GLY A 10 10.28 5.51 -8.38
CA GLY A 10 11.09 4.42 -7.84
C GLY A 10 11.53 3.39 -8.87
N ASP A 11 12.14 2.34 -8.37
CA ASP A 11 12.61 1.22 -9.16
C ASP A 11 11.47 0.57 -9.96
N VAL A 12 11.82 -0.03 -11.07
CA VAL A 12 10.89 -0.66 -12.01
C VAL A 12 11.00 -2.17 -11.93
N GLY A 13 9.96 -2.87 -12.39
CA GLY A 13 9.99 -4.33 -12.41
C GLY A 13 8.68 -4.93 -12.85
N THR A 14 8.56 -6.22 -12.65
CA THR A 14 7.32 -6.97 -12.86
C THR A 14 6.98 -7.76 -11.61
N GLY A 15 5.72 -8.10 -11.43
CA GLY A 15 5.32 -8.93 -10.30
C GLY A 15 6.00 -10.31 -10.25
N TYR A 16 6.55 -10.79 -11.37
CA TYR A 16 7.29 -12.07 -11.43
C TYR A 16 8.78 -11.95 -11.13
N THR A 17 9.37 -10.78 -11.36
CA THR A 17 10.82 -10.59 -11.20
C THR A 17 11.18 -9.71 -10.03
N GLY A 18 10.17 -9.13 -9.39
CA GLY A 18 10.37 -8.08 -8.41
C GLY A 18 10.92 -6.80 -9.04
N GLU A 19 11.34 -5.87 -8.20
CA GLU A 19 11.93 -4.60 -8.61
C GLU A 19 13.38 -4.76 -9.07
N THR A 20 13.77 -3.93 -10.02
CA THR A 20 15.13 -3.80 -10.51
C THR A 20 15.53 -2.33 -10.51
N PHE A 21 16.80 -2.06 -10.24
CA PHE A 21 17.31 -0.70 -10.32
C PHE A 21 17.10 -0.12 -11.72
N ALA A 22 16.46 1.05 -11.81
CA ALA A 22 16.23 1.73 -13.08
C ALA A 22 17.45 2.56 -13.46
N ASP A 23 18.00 2.35 -14.67
CA ASP A 23 19.08 3.18 -15.22
C ASP A 23 18.65 4.63 -15.49
N GLU A 24 17.34 4.85 -15.70
CA GLU A 24 16.73 6.15 -15.93
C GLU A 24 15.50 6.33 -15.04
N ILE A 25 15.29 7.58 -14.59
CA ILE A 25 14.15 7.92 -13.73
C ILE A 25 12.93 8.21 -14.60
N TYR A 26 11.89 7.41 -14.45
CA TYR A 26 10.60 7.60 -15.10
C TYR A 26 9.50 7.95 -14.10
N LYS A 27 8.58 8.81 -14.50
CA LYS A 27 7.33 8.99 -13.77
C LYS A 27 6.37 7.88 -14.15
N LEU A 28 6.12 6.97 -13.24
CA LEU A 28 5.23 5.83 -13.45
C LEU A 28 3.97 5.93 -12.60
N LYS A 29 2.97 5.16 -12.98
CA LYS A 29 1.75 4.98 -12.19
C LYS A 29 1.29 3.53 -12.27
N THR A 30 0.69 3.09 -11.18
CA THR A 30 0.00 1.81 -11.12
C THR A 30 -1.32 1.95 -10.39
N THR A 31 -2.16 0.91 -10.44
CA THR A 31 -3.38 0.83 -9.64
C THR A 31 -3.33 -0.39 -8.74
N ASN A 32 -3.95 -0.26 -7.57
CA ASN A 32 -4.18 -1.38 -6.67
C ASN A 32 -5.39 -1.04 -5.78
N THR A 33 -5.71 -1.89 -4.82
CA THR A 33 -6.81 -1.75 -3.86
C THR A 33 -6.26 -1.72 -2.44
N PHE A 34 -6.79 -0.85 -1.59
CA PHE A 34 -6.56 -0.98 -0.16
C PHE A 34 -7.50 -2.05 0.41
N ASP A 35 -6.93 -3.18 0.80
CA ASP A 35 -7.65 -4.38 1.20
C ASP A 35 -7.84 -4.49 2.71
N ALA A 36 -6.89 -3.94 3.46
CA ALA A 36 -6.93 -3.91 4.92
C ALA A 36 -6.21 -2.67 5.50
N ASP A 37 -6.34 -2.45 6.79
CA ASP A 37 -5.36 -1.72 7.60
C ASP A 37 -4.40 -2.70 8.30
N LEU A 38 -3.21 -2.23 8.62
CA LEU A 38 -2.15 -3.08 9.19
C LEU A 38 -2.58 -3.79 10.48
N LYS A 39 -3.35 -3.12 11.36
CA LYS A 39 -3.82 -3.75 12.60
C LYS A 39 -4.74 -4.94 12.30
N THR A 40 -5.66 -4.76 11.37
CA THR A 40 -6.59 -5.81 10.93
C THR A 40 -5.84 -6.97 10.27
N LEU A 41 -4.83 -6.66 9.44
CA LEU A 41 -4.00 -7.68 8.79
C LEU A 41 -3.23 -8.52 9.83
N MET A 42 -2.62 -7.88 10.83
CA MET A 42 -1.91 -8.59 11.90
C MET A 42 -2.86 -9.48 12.74
N ASP A 43 -4.09 -9.00 12.98
CA ASP A 43 -5.10 -9.81 13.66
C ASP A 43 -5.49 -11.06 12.85
N TYR A 44 -5.61 -10.94 11.53
CA TYR A 44 -5.89 -12.07 10.65
C TYR A 44 -4.73 -13.07 10.58
N ALA A 45 -3.50 -12.56 10.48
CA ALA A 45 -2.29 -13.37 10.43
C ALA A 45 -1.96 -14.04 11.79
N ASN A 46 -2.59 -13.59 12.88
CA ASN A 46 -2.22 -13.94 14.26
C ASN A 46 -0.74 -13.66 14.56
N GLU A 47 -0.22 -12.57 13.98
CA GLU A 47 1.15 -12.11 14.07
C GLU A 47 1.29 -10.95 15.04
N THR A 48 2.48 -10.80 15.61
CA THR A 48 2.81 -9.69 16.50
C THR A 48 4.03 -8.92 16.00
N LEU A 49 3.87 -7.61 15.92
CA LEU A 49 5.00 -6.71 15.64
C LEU A 49 5.66 -6.26 16.96
N PRO A 50 6.95 -5.85 16.94
CA PRO A 50 7.62 -5.29 18.11
C PRO A 50 7.00 -3.98 18.61
N TRP A 51 6.06 -3.42 17.85
CA TRP A 51 5.25 -2.25 18.18
C TRP A 51 3.76 -2.58 17.92
N LYS A 52 2.86 -1.77 18.49
CA LYS A 52 1.41 -1.99 18.33
C LYS A 52 0.88 -1.13 17.19
N PRO A 53 0.47 -1.74 16.06
CA PRO A 53 -0.20 -0.99 15.00
C PRO A 53 -1.51 -0.38 15.51
N ILE A 54 -1.73 0.86 15.11
CA ILE A 54 -2.98 1.57 15.41
C ILE A 54 -3.97 1.27 14.29
N LYS A 55 -5.19 0.88 14.67
CA LYS A 55 -6.26 0.62 13.72
C LYS A 55 -6.48 1.84 12.81
N ASP A 56 -6.70 1.60 11.54
CA ASP A 56 -6.95 2.60 10.51
C ASP A 56 -5.80 3.59 10.21
N ALA A 57 -4.62 3.47 10.84
CA ALA A 57 -3.51 4.39 10.63
C ALA A 57 -2.67 4.06 9.39
N ILE A 58 -2.53 2.78 9.06
CA ILE A 58 -1.71 2.29 7.94
C ILE A 58 -2.59 1.45 7.03
N LEU A 59 -2.73 1.88 5.78
CA LEU A 59 -3.45 1.15 4.73
C LEU A 59 -2.52 0.12 4.11
N ILE A 60 -3.05 -1.06 3.80
CA ILE A 60 -2.32 -2.18 3.22
C ILE A 60 -3.01 -2.65 1.94
N SER A 61 -2.22 -2.96 0.94
CA SER A 61 -2.61 -3.71 -0.25
C SER A 61 -1.65 -4.88 -0.46
N ASP A 62 -2.11 -5.98 -1.01
CA ASP A 62 -1.23 -7.01 -1.56
C ASP A 62 -1.03 -6.82 -3.06
N PHE A 63 -0.08 -7.53 -3.64
CA PHE A 63 0.21 -7.49 -5.06
C PHE A 63 -0.14 -8.82 -5.69
N ASP A 64 -1.25 -8.83 -6.41
CA ASP A 64 -1.87 -10.03 -6.93
C ASP A 64 -1.53 -10.31 -8.40
N ASN A 65 -1.37 -11.59 -8.72
CA ASN A 65 -1.17 -12.05 -10.10
C ASN A 65 -2.47 -12.46 -10.81
N GLY A 66 -3.61 -12.20 -10.20
CA GLY A 66 -4.93 -12.63 -10.69
C GLY A 66 -5.37 -14.02 -10.22
N TYR A 67 -4.59 -14.68 -9.37
CA TYR A 67 -4.88 -16.01 -8.84
C TYR A 67 -4.75 -16.07 -7.33
N SER A 68 -5.32 -17.10 -6.74
CA SER A 68 -5.36 -17.28 -5.27
C SER A 68 -3.99 -17.50 -4.61
N ASN A 69 -2.96 -17.83 -5.38
CA ASN A 69 -1.64 -18.15 -4.83
C ASN A 69 -0.83 -16.93 -4.37
N THR A 70 -1.26 -15.73 -4.71
CA THR A 70 -0.63 -14.46 -4.28
C THR A 70 -1.59 -13.57 -3.47
N ASP A 71 -2.86 -13.92 -3.38
CA ASP A 71 -3.90 -13.22 -2.60
C ASP A 71 -3.71 -13.46 -1.09
N ILE A 72 -2.71 -12.83 -0.51
CA ILE A 72 -2.35 -12.98 0.91
C ILE A 72 -3.47 -12.45 1.81
N ILE A 73 -3.94 -11.23 1.56
CA ILE A 73 -4.95 -10.59 2.39
C ILE A 73 -6.29 -11.31 2.26
N GLY A 74 -6.68 -11.70 1.05
CA GLY A 74 -7.89 -12.46 0.83
C GLY A 74 -7.86 -13.84 1.47
N SER A 75 -6.71 -14.52 1.42
CA SER A 75 -6.50 -15.81 2.09
C SER A 75 -6.63 -15.68 3.62
N LEU A 76 -5.99 -14.69 4.24
CA LEU A 76 -6.03 -14.46 5.69
C LEU A 76 -7.42 -14.01 6.16
N SER A 77 -8.09 -13.17 5.39
CA SER A 77 -9.42 -12.63 5.73
C SER A 77 -10.58 -13.56 5.38
N ASN A 78 -10.32 -14.63 4.63
CA ASN A 78 -11.32 -15.48 3.99
C ASN A 78 -12.28 -14.68 3.08
N LYS A 79 -11.75 -13.67 2.38
CA LYS A 79 -12.46 -12.80 1.42
C LYS A 79 -11.60 -12.63 0.17
N PRO A 80 -11.58 -13.61 -0.74
CA PRO A 80 -10.73 -13.59 -1.93
C PRO A 80 -10.90 -12.31 -2.75
N HIS A 81 -9.76 -11.73 -3.16
CA HIS A 81 -9.70 -10.57 -4.04
C HIS A 81 -8.42 -10.65 -4.88
N TYR A 82 -8.51 -11.14 -6.10
CA TYR A 82 -7.37 -11.47 -6.96
C TYR A 82 -6.86 -10.27 -7.75
N GLY A 83 -6.94 -9.10 -7.14
CA GLY A 83 -6.38 -7.87 -7.68
C GLY A 83 -7.25 -7.12 -8.69
N THR A 84 -6.67 -6.10 -9.29
CA THR A 84 -7.34 -5.17 -10.23
C THR A 84 -7.01 -5.45 -11.69
N GLY A 85 -6.33 -6.56 -11.99
CA GLY A 85 -5.96 -6.98 -13.32
C GLY A 85 -4.63 -6.41 -13.83
N GLY A 86 -4.38 -6.45 -15.13
CA GLY A 86 -3.08 -6.17 -15.73
C GLY A 86 -2.45 -4.78 -15.52
N MET A 87 -3.12 -3.89 -14.82
CA MET A 87 -2.58 -2.58 -14.39
C MET A 87 -2.32 -2.56 -12.88
N GLU A 88 -2.43 -3.69 -12.22
CA GLU A 88 -2.05 -3.81 -10.83
C GLU A 88 -0.54 -3.73 -10.66
N GLY A 89 -0.14 -3.10 -9.58
CA GLY A 89 1.26 -3.02 -9.22
C GLY A 89 1.44 -2.55 -7.79
N SER A 90 2.65 -2.71 -7.32
CA SER A 90 3.10 -2.29 -5.99
C SER A 90 3.96 -1.03 -6.08
N ILE A 91 4.44 -0.55 -4.94
CA ILE A 91 5.51 0.44 -4.83
C ILE A 91 6.84 -0.31 -4.75
N GLY A 92 7.91 0.34 -5.21
CA GLY A 92 9.28 -0.18 -5.14
C GLY A 92 10.23 0.75 -4.40
N GLY A 93 11.49 0.38 -4.35
CA GLY A 93 12.56 1.23 -3.83
C GLY A 93 12.57 2.60 -4.50
N GLY A 94 12.59 3.68 -3.72
CA GLY A 94 12.52 5.05 -4.25
C GLY A 94 11.12 5.67 -4.36
N ASP A 95 10.05 4.89 -4.23
CA ASP A 95 8.66 5.40 -4.19
C ASP A 95 8.25 5.94 -2.80
N SER A 96 9.09 5.79 -1.79
CA SER A 96 8.82 6.25 -0.42
C SER A 96 8.43 7.73 -0.40
N GLY A 97 7.31 8.05 0.29
CA GLY A 97 6.75 9.41 0.31
C GLY A 97 5.86 9.74 -0.89
N GLY A 98 5.78 8.87 -1.89
CA GLY A 98 4.87 8.98 -3.03
C GLY A 98 3.40 8.88 -2.64
N ALA A 99 2.52 9.45 -3.44
CA ALA A 99 1.10 9.53 -3.13
C ALA A 99 0.29 8.42 -3.79
N ALA A 100 -0.64 7.83 -3.02
CA ALA A 100 -1.74 7.03 -3.52
C ALA A 100 -3.03 7.88 -3.56
N PHE A 101 -3.67 7.92 -4.72
CA PHE A 101 -4.85 8.76 -4.98
C PHE A 101 -6.12 7.93 -5.06
N ILE A 102 -7.17 8.38 -4.37
CA ILE A 102 -8.56 7.92 -4.54
C ILE A 102 -9.39 9.14 -4.96
N ASN A 103 -10.07 9.03 -6.10
CA ASN A 103 -10.90 10.12 -6.66
C ASN A 103 -10.18 11.48 -6.74
N GLY A 104 -8.88 11.48 -7.05
CA GLY A 104 -8.06 12.68 -7.16
C GLY A 104 -7.58 13.27 -5.84
N LEU A 105 -7.90 12.66 -4.71
CA LEU A 105 -7.43 13.06 -3.38
C LEU A 105 -6.32 12.13 -2.90
N ILE A 106 -5.35 12.66 -2.17
CA ILE A 106 -4.28 11.86 -1.55
C ILE A 106 -4.90 11.07 -0.38
N ALA A 107 -4.95 9.75 -0.53
CA ALA A 107 -5.49 8.84 0.47
C ALA A 107 -4.39 8.22 1.34
N GLY A 108 -3.23 7.94 0.74
CA GLY A 108 -2.09 7.31 1.41
C GLY A 108 -0.76 7.87 0.94
N ILE A 109 0.24 7.76 1.79
CA ILE A 109 1.65 8.08 1.49
C ILE A 109 2.45 6.78 1.57
N ALA A 110 3.12 6.42 0.50
CA ALA A 110 3.92 5.20 0.39
C ALA A 110 5.00 5.14 1.48
N SER A 111 5.13 3.98 2.11
CA SER A 111 6.02 3.80 3.25
C SER A 111 7.00 2.64 3.05
N TYR A 112 6.51 1.41 2.91
CA TYR A 112 7.36 0.21 2.77
C TYR A 112 6.61 -0.92 2.09
N THR A 113 7.35 -1.91 1.59
CA THR A 113 6.87 -3.24 1.21
C THR A 113 7.33 -4.27 2.23
N ALA A 114 6.65 -5.38 2.32
CA ALA A 114 7.00 -6.47 3.21
C ALA A 114 6.40 -7.80 2.73
N THR A 115 7.06 -8.89 3.09
CA THR A 115 6.52 -10.24 2.99
C THR A 115 5.80 -10.61 4.27
N ILE A 116 4.66 -11.25 4.14
CA ILE A 116 3.98 -11.96 5.23
C ILE A 116 4.21 -13.44 4.99
N GLY A 117 4.45 -14.18 6.07
CA GLY A 117 4.64 -15.62 5.98
C GLY A 117 3.53 -16.31 5.17
N PRO A 118 3.84 -17.39 4.47
CA PRO A 118 2.90 -18.05 3.58
C PRO A 118 1.65 -18.51 4.35
N THR A 119 0.50 -18.32 3.73
CA THR A 119 -0.77 -18.91 4.19
C THR A 119 -0.91 -20.33 3.66
N ALA A 120 -2.03 -20.99 3.94
CA ALA A 120 -2.30 -22.30 3.37
C ALA A 120 -2.46 -22.31 1.83
N THR A 121 -2.76 -21.14 1.22
CA THR A 121 -3.11 -21.03 -0.19
C THR A 121 -2.38 -19.93 -0.95
N ALA A 122 -1.74 -18.99 -0.24
CA ALA A 122 -1.07 -17.84 -0.85
C ALA A 122 0.26 -17.54 -0.17
N GLY A 123 1.18 -16.94 -0.90
CA GLY A 123 2.50 -16.54 -0.44
C GLY A 123 3.20 -15.64 -1.45
N ASP A 124 4.31 -15.10 -1.03
CA ASP A 124 5.29 -14.47 -1.90
C ASP A 124 5.82 -15.52 -2.89
N ILE A 125 6.05 -15.13 -4.15
CA ILE A 125 6.43 -16.07 -5.19
C ILE A 125 7.91 -16.47 -5.18
N ASP A 126 8.78 -15.68 -4.52
CA ASP A 126 10.23 -15.89 -4.52
C ASP A 126 10.89 -15.81 -3.13
N ASP A 127 10.12 -15.53 -2.08
CA ASP A 127 10.57 -15.39 -0.70
C ASP A 127 11.59 -14.24 -0.48
N GLU A 128 11.67 -13.26 -1.42
CA GLU A 128 12.53 -12.09 -1.34
C GLU A 128 11.70 -10.82 -1.19
N ILE A 129 12.14 -9.84 -0.40
CA ILE A 129 11.45 -8.54 -0.31
C ILE A 129 11.92 -7.65 -1.47
N ASN A 130 11.19 -7.69 -2.57
CA ASN A 130 11.56 -7.02 -3.81
C ASN A 130 10.36 -6.50 -4.63
N SER A 131 9.20 -6.35 -3.99
CA SER A 131 7.96 -5.89 -4.62
C SER A 131 7.42 -6.85 -5.69
N SER A 132 7.64 -8.16 -5.51
CA SER A 132 7.08 -9.22 -6.36
C SER A 132 5.63 -9.57 -5.98
N TYR A 133 5.00 -10.45 -6.74
CA TYR A 133 3.65 -10.94 -6.42
C TYR A 133 3.62 -11.69 -5.08
N GLY A 134 2.59 -11.40 -4.29
CA GLY A 134 2.37 -11.98 -2.96
C GLY A 134 2.97 -11.14 -1.82
N GLU A 135 3.65 -10.03 -2.14
CA GLU A 135 4.07 -9.07 -1.14
C GLU A 135 2.97 -8.04 -0.82
N ILE A 136 3.13 -7.35 0.31
CA ILE A 136 2.26 -6.26 0.71
C ILE A 136 2.95 -4.89 0.56
N ALA A 137 2.15 -3.87 0.24
CA ALA A 137 2.55 -2.48 0.26
C ALA A 137 1.80 -1.72 1.36
N ALA A 138 2.53 -0.93 2.15
CA ALA A 138 2.02 -0.18 3.27
C ALA A 138 2.05 1.33 3.01
N TYR A 139 0.97 2.02 3.38
CA TYR A 139 0.80 3.44 3.18
C TYR A 139 0.31 4.11 4.46
N GLN A 140 0.92 5.23 4.85
CA GLN A 140 0.36 6.09 5.89
C GLN A 140 -0.96 6.69 5.42
N ARG A 141 -2.04 6.44 6.16
CA ARG A 141 -3.37 6.95 5.82
C ARG A 141 -3.47 8.45 6.12
N VAL A 142 -3.73 9.24 5.08
CA VAL A 142 -3.79 10.71 5.19
C VAL A 142 -4.95 11.16 6.08
N SER A 143 -6.13 10.58 5.93
CA SER A 143 -7.30 10.97 6.75
C SER A 143 -7.12 10.68 8.24
N TYR A 144 -6.32 9.69 8.61
CA TYR A 144 -5.96 9.43 10.00
C TYR A 144 -5.08 10.54 10.59
N ASN A 145 -4.23 11.15 9.77
CA ASN A 145 -3.28 12.18 10.17
C ASN A 145 -3.78 13.61 9.91
N GLN A 146 -5.06 13.78 9.56
CA GLN A 146 -5.60 15.07 9.10
C GLN A 146 -5.44 16.19 10.13
N GLU A 147 -5.68 15.92 11.41
CA GLU A 147 -5.53 16.93 12.48
C GLU A 147 -4.07 17.42 12.56
N PHE A 148 -3.11 16.51 12.48
CA PHE A 148 -1.69 16.85 12.46
C PHE A 148 -1.34 17.71 11.24
N ILE A 149 -1.84 17.34 10.06
CA ILE A 149 -1.60 18.06 8.80
C ILE A 149 -2.19 19.46 8.90
N ASP A 150 -3.46 19.60 9.31
CA ASP A 150 -4.13 20.89 9.46
C ASP A 150 -3.41 21.81 10.45
N LYS A 151 -3.03 21.26 11.61
CA LYS A 151 -2.28 22.02 12.61
C LYS A 151 -0.95 22.52 12.08
N THR A 152 -0.20 21.67 11.38
CA THR A 152 1.11 22.01 10.83
C THR A 152 1.00 23.05 9.71
N VAL A 153 0.03 22.87 8.80
CA VAL A 153 -0.22 23.85 7.72
C VAL A 153 -0.57 25.21 8.31
N ARG A 154 -1.46 25.26 9.33
CA ARG A 154 -1.89 26.54 9.92
C ARG A 154 -0.81 27.23 10.74
N GLN A 155 0.12 26.48 11.33
CA GLN A 155 1.27 27.08 12.02
C GLN A 155 2.17 27.85 11.04
N ASN A 156 2.31 27.35 9.81
CA ASN A 156 3.19 27.93 8.80
C ASN A 156 2.46 28.85 7.81
N TYR A 157 1.15 28.60 7.63
CA TYR A 157 0.28 29.34 6.69
C TYR A 157 -1.07 29.61 7.37
N PRO A 158 -1.18 30.66 8.25
CA PRO A 158 -2.40 30.93 9.04
C PRO A 158 -3.65 31.15 8.20
N ASP A 159 -3.49 31.69 7.00
CA ASP A 159 -4.57 32.00 6.04
C ASP A 159 -4.87 30.84 5.08
N ALA A 160 -4.25 29.68 5.25
CA ALA A 160 -4.54 28.52 4.40
C ALA A 160 -6.03 28.14 4.47
N PRO A 161 -6.66 27.80 3.33
CA PRO A 161 -8.04 27.33 3.31
C PRO A 161 -8.27 26.20 4.32
N LYS A 162 -9.42 26.18 4.97
CA LYS A 162 -9.80 25.04 5.78
C LYS A 162 -9.99 23.83 4.86
N THR A 163 -9.39 22.69 5.22
CA THR A 163 -9.73 21.42 4.59
C THR A 163 -11.23 21.18 4.78
N LYS A 164 -11.91 20.73 3.73
CA LYS A 164 -13.32 20.36 3.85
C LYS A 164 -13.39 19.15 4.78
N GLU A 165 -14.17 19.26 5.84
CA GLU A 165 -14.59 18.09 6.61
C GLU A 165 -15.29 17.13 5.66
N GLN A 166 -14.82 15.89 5.62
CA GLN A 166 -15.57 14.84 4.94
C GLN A 166 -16.82 14.55 5.75
N VAL A 167 -17.96 14.82 5.16
CA VAL A 167 -19.28 14.48 5.68
C VAL A 167 -19.52 12.99 5.53
#